data_500fab425566ddf470e0bec32204af69
#
_entry.id   500fab425566ddf470e0bec32204af69
#
_cell.length_a   1.000
_cell.length_b   1.000
_cell.length_c   1.000
_cell.angle_alpha   90.00
_cell.angle_beta   90.00
_cell.angle_gamma   90.00
#
_symmetry.space_group_name_H-M   'P 1'
#
loop_
_entity.id
_entity.type
_entity.pdbx_description
1 polymer ?
#
loop_
_entity_poly.entity_id
_entity_poly.type
_entity_poly.pdbx_seq_one_letter_code
_entity_poly.pdbx_strand_id
1 'polypeptide(L)'
;MPGLVEERTVEVNYFPRKILLATDASKDAEKAALIASDIANSTGSELHVLHVGNTKDFHVAPGAEQSFSPRTVSLGEIREKAEKTLEEAVKQVEDAGGTVAQAHLRSGDPDDEILRFCDEQGGFGLIVMGSRGLTRIKRVVMGSVSGSVVRHAHCPVLVARS
;
A
#
# COMPACT_ATOMS: atom_id res chain seq x y z
N MET A 1 -46.68 29.17 2.77
CA MET A 1 -45.79 28.19 2.13
C MET A 1 -44.39 28.72 2.24
N PRO A 2 -43.49 28.10 3.00
CA PRO A 2 -42.09 28.45 2.93
C PRO A 2 -41.59 28.08 1.53
N GLY A 3 -40.89 29.00 0.88
CA GLY A 3 -40.39 28.80 -0.46
C GLY A 3 -39.51 27.55 -0.55
N LEU A 4 -39.73 26.75 -1.59
CA LEU A 4 -38.84 25.67 -1.98
C LEU A 4 -37.48 26.30 -2.25
N VAL A 5 -36.52 26.08 -1.31
CA VAL A 5 -35.13 26.27 -1.60
C VAL A 5 -34.77 25.14 -2.56
N GLU A 6 -34.56 25.47 -3.84
CA GLU A 6 -33.87 24.54 -4.74
C GLU A 6 -32.50 24.25 -4.09
N GLU A 7 -32.43 23.14 -3.36
CA GLU A 7 -31.16 22.57 -3.00
C GLU A 7 -30.44 22.25 -4.30
N ARG A 8 -29.52 23.14 -4.70
CA ARG A 8 -28.47 22.74 -5.63
C ARG A 8 -27.78 21.56 -4.97
N THR A 9 -28.14 20.37 -5.41
CA THR A 9 -27.37 19.16 -5.11
C THR A 9 -26.02 19.39 -5.73
N VAL A 10 -25.09 19.93 -4.93
CA VAL A 10 -23.67 19.82 -5.24
C VAL A 10 -23.42 18.33 -5.13
N GLU A 11 -23.26 17.65 -6.26
CA GLU A 11 -22.75 16.28 -6.27
C GLU A 11 -21.33 16.34 -5.67
N VAL A 12 -21.25 16.25 -4.35
CA VAL A 12 -20.00 16.07 -3.67
C VAL A 12 -19.60 14.63 -3.90
N ASN A 13 -18.76 14.41 -4.89
CA ASN A 13 -18.21 13.10 -5.16
C ASN A 13 -17.18 12.80 -4.08
N TYR A 14 -17.62 12.20 -2.97
CA TYR A 14 -16.76 11.81 -1.85
C TYR A 14 -15.84 10.63 -2.17
N PHE A 15 -16.07 9.93 -3.28
CA PHE A 15 -15.24 8.81 -3.66
C PHE A 15 -13.99 9.27 -4.39
N PRO A 16 -12.84 8.74 -4.00
CA PRO A 16 -11.58 9.11 -4.62
C PRO A 16 -11.53 8.66 -6.08
N ARG A 17 -10.98 9.50 -6.94
CA ARG A 17 -10.72 9.10 -8.33
C ARG A 17 -9.58 8.10 -8.43
N LYS A 18 -8.64 8.15 -7.50
CA LYS A 18 -7.48 7.26 -7.41
C LYS A 18 -7.40 6.61 -6.04
N ILE A 19 -7.17 5.32 -6.04
CA ILE A 19 -6.94 4.50 -4.86
C ILE A 19 -5.52 3.96 -4.92
N LEU A 20 -4.77 4.06 -3.84
CA LEU A 20 -3.46 3.45 -3.69
C LEU A 20 -3.57 2.18 -2.85
N LEU A 21 -3.20 1.04 -3.41
CA LEU A 21 -2.94 -0.19 -2.68
C LEU A 21 -1.45 -0.26 -2.36
N ALA A 22 -1.09 -0.12 -1.09
CA ALA A 22 0.27 -0.35 -0.62
C ALA A 22 0.41 -1.80 -0.14
N THR A 23 1.34 -2.54 -0.70
CA THR A 23 1.49 -3.98 -0.49
C THR A 23 2.91 -4.40 -0.14
N ASP A 24 3.02 -5.43 0.70
CA ASP A 24 4.26 -6.13 1.05
C ASP A 24 4.17 -7.65 0.88
N ALA A 25 3.13 -8.12 0.17
CA ALA A 25 2.80 -9.54 -0.02
C ALA A 25 2.48 -10.31 1.27
N SER A 26 2.15 -9.64 2.36
CA SER A 26 1.62 -10.28 3.58
C SER A 26 0.19 -10.75 3.38
N LYS A 27 -0.31 -11.63 4.26
CA LYS A 27 -1.72 -12.08 4.22
C LYS A 27 -2.72 -10.93 4.41
N ASP A 28 -2.37 -9.97 5.23
CA ASP A 28 -3.20 -8.77 5.41
C ASP A 28 -3.20 -7.90 4.14
N ALA A 29 -2.06 -7.86 3.42
CA ALA A 29 -1.96 -7.17 2.13
C ALA A 29 -2.75 -7.87 1.01
N GLU A 30 -2.79 -9.22 0.99
CA GLU A 30 -3.67 -9.97 0.08
C GLU A 30 -5.13 -9.59 0.28
N LYS A 31 -5.60 -9.52 1.53
CA LYS A 31 -6.96 -9.08 1.84
C LYS A 31 -7.20 -7.62 1.46
N ALA A 32 -6.19 -6.77 1.66
CA ALA A 32 -6.24 -5.37 1.22
C ALA A 32 -6.41 -5.26 -0.30
N ALA A 33 -5.74 -6.11 -1.08
CA ALA A 33 -5.88 -6.17 -2.54
C ALA A 33 -7.30 -6.51 -2.99
N LEU A 34 -7.96 -7.51 -2.35
CA LEU A 34 -9.36 -7.86 -2.63
C LEU A 34 -10.28 -6.68 -2.35
N ILE A 35 -10.14 -6.05 -1.19
CA ILE A 35 -10.97 -4.91 -0.79
C ILE A 35 -10.74 -3.71 -1.72
N ALA A 36 -9.50 -3.40 -2.07
CA ALA A 36 -9.17 -2.31 -2.98
C ALA A 36 -9.78 -2.53 -4.38
N SER A 37 -9.75 -3.78 -4.88
CA SER A 37 -10.38 -4.18 -6.14
C SER A 37 -11.90 -3.96 -6.11
N ASP A 38 -12.56 -4.40 -5.05
CA ASP A 38 -14.02 -4.22 -4.89
C ASP A 38 -14.41 -2.75 -4.83
N ILE A 39 -13.66 -1.94 -4.09
CA ILE A 39 -13.91 -0.50 -4.00
C ILE A 39 -13.68 0.16 -5.36
N ALA A 40 -12.57 -0.11 -6.03
CA ALA A 40 -12.26 0.47 -7.32
C ALA A 40 -13.33 0.14 -8.37
N ASN A 41 -13.75 -1.13 -8.45
CA ASN A 41 -14.79 -1.58 -9.37
C ASN A 41 -16.15 -0.93 -9.07
N SER A 42 -16.51 -0.80 -7.78
CA SER A 42 -17.79 -0.25 -7.36
C SER A 42 -17.88 1.27 -7.55
N THR A 43 -16.76 1.96 -7.49
CA THR A 43 -16.70 3.43 -7.57
C THR A 43 -16.22 3.96 -8.91
N GLY A 44 -15.70 3.09 -9.78
CA GLY A 44 -15.06 3.50 -11.04
C GLY A 44 -13.72 4.23 -10.81
N SER A 45 -13.06 4.00 -9.67
CA SER A 45 -11.78 4.63 -9.34
C SER A 45 -10.61 3.90 -10.00
N GLU A 46 -9.57 4.64 -10.35
CA GLU A 46 -8.31 4.06 -10.79
C GLU A 46 -7.57 3.41 -9.60
N LEU A 47 -7.20 2.15 -9.75
CA LEU A 47 -6.42 1.43 -8.73
C LEU A 47 -4.94 1.41 -9.11
N HIS A 48 -4.13 2.02 -8.25
CA HIS A 48 -2.67 1.98 -8.34
C HIS A 48 -2.11 1.04 -7.29
N VAL A 49 -1.11 0.26 -7.65
CA VAL A 49 -0.42 -0.66 -6.73
C VAL A 49 0.99 -0.14 -6.48
N LEU A 50 1.37 -0.02 -5.22
CA LEU A 50 2.72 0.38 -4.80
C LEU A 50 3.33 -0.70 -3.91
N HIS A 51 4.52 -1.15 -4.28
CA HIS A 51 5.41 -1.89 -3.39
C HIS A 51 6.65 -1.05 -3.08
N VAL A 52 7.06 -1.05 -1.81
CA VAL A 52 8.29 -0.40 -1.35
C VAL A 52 9.25 -1.48 -0.90
N GLY A 53 10.35 -1.64 -1.63
CA GLY A 53 11.46 -2.49 -1.22
C GLY A 53 12.16 -1.87 -0.01
N ASN A 54 12.07 -2.53 1.15
CA ASN A 54 12.67 -2.04 2.38
C ASN A 54 14.18 -2.25 2.35
N THR A 55 14.94 -1.16 2.34
CA THR A 55 16.40 -1.21 2.33
C THR A 55 16.98 -1.67 3.68
N LYS A 56 16.22 -1.57 4.77
CA LYS A 56 16.65 -2.00 6.11
C LYS A 56 16.65 -3.52 6.28
N ASP A 57 15.86 -4.25 5.51
CA ASP A 57 15.81 -5.72 5.56
C ASP A 57 17.14 -6.37 5.14
N PHE A 58 18.08 -5.58 4.60
CA PHE A 58 19.37 -5.99 4.10
C PHE A 58 20.55 -5.44 4.89
N HIS A 59 20.32 -4.71 5.99
CA HIS A 59 21.39 -4.30 6.86
C HIS A 59 21.80 -5.48 7.77
N VAL A 60 22.95 -6.07 7.47
CA VAL A 60 23.69 -6.89 8.43
C VAL A 60 24.01 -6.01 9.62
N ALA A 61 23.53 -6.38 10.80
CA ALA A 61 23.84 -5.65 12.03
C ALA A 61 25.35 -5.46 12.17
N PRO A 62 25.86 -4.25 12.48
CA PRO A 62 27.26 -4.03 12.76
C PRO A 62 27.62 -4.85 14.01
N GLY A 63 28.49 -5.85 13.87
CA GLY A 63 28.97 -6.68 14.98
C GLY A 63 28.83 -8.19 14.81
N ALA A 64 28.26 -8.69 13.73
CA ALA A 64 28.24 -10.11 13.39
C ALA A 64 29.51 -10.52 12.63
N GLU A 65 30.67 -10.02 13.06
CA GLU A 65 31.97 -10.55 12.61
C GLU A 65 32.31 -11.77 13.46
N GLN A 66 31.78 -12.91 13.13
CA GLN A 66 32.42 -14.20 13.28
C GLN A 66 31.46 -15.33 12.96
N SER A 67 31.79 -16.09 11.93
CA SER A 67 31.26 -17.42 11.59
C SER A 67 29.93 -17.46 10.86
N PHE A 68 29.90 -17.02 9.65
CA PHE A 68 29.24 -17.58 8.45
C PHE A 68 29.37 -16.50 7.39
N SER A 69 29.85 -16.83 6.20
CA SER A 69 29.93 -15.89 5.08
C SER A 69 28.57 -15.20 4.93
N PRO A 70 28.44 -13.89 5.18
CA PRO A 70 27.21 -13.21 4.84
C PRO A 70 27.11 -13.32 3.32
N ARG A 71 26.10 -14.00 2.84
CA ARG A 71 25.73 -13.96 1.44
C ARG A 71 25.44 -12.50 1.14
N THR A 72 26.38 -11.82 0.52
CA THR A 72 26.22 -10.44 0.13
C THR A 72 25.12 -10.43 -0.92
N VAL A 73 23.89 -10.11 -0.52
CA VAL A 73 22.77 -9.98 -1.44
C VAL A 73 23.07 -8.78 -2.33
N SER A 74 23.14 -9.00 -3.63
CA SER A 74 23.41 -7.93 -4.57
C SER A 74 22.19 -6.97 -4.67
N LEU A 75 22.44 -5.71 -5.00
CA LEU A 75 21.37 -4.76 -5.27
C LEU A 75 20.41 -5.26 -6.37
N GLY A 76 20.94 -6.07 -7.32
CA GLY A 76 20.13 -6.71 -8.35
C GLY A 76 19.14 -7.73 -7.80
N GLU A 77 19.57 -8.58 -6.86
CA GLU A 77 18.70 -9.58 -6.22
C GLU A 77 17.59 -8.91 -5.36
N ILE A 78 17.92 -7.80 -4.71
CA ILE A 78 16.95 -7.00 -3.93
C ILE A 78 15.87 -6.45 -4.86
N ARG A 79 16.29 -5.88 -5.97
CA ARG A 79 15.38 -5.30 -6.96
C ARG A 79 14.50 -6.38 -7.61
N GLU A 80 15.08 -7.50 -8.01
CA GLU A 80 14.35 -8.62 -8.61
C GLU A 80 13.28 -9.16 -7.65
N LYS A 81 13.61 -9.31 -6.36
CA LYS A 81 12.64 -9.71 -5.33
C LYS A 81 11.50 -8.69 -5.19
N ALA A 82 11.81 -7.41 -5.20
CA ALA A 82 10.81 -6.35 -5.07
C ALA A 82 9.91 -6.27 -6.32
N GLU A 83 10.47 -6.42 -7.52
CA GLU A 83 9.72 -6.50 -8.77
C GLU A 83 8.76 -7.70 -8.75
N LYS A 84 9.24 -8.88 -8.33
CA LYS A 84 8.39 -10.08 -8.20
C LYS A 84 7.25 -9.89 -7.20
N THR A 85 7.50 -9.26 -6.06
CA THR A 85 6.45 -8.94 -5.07
C THR A 85 5.39 -8.03 -5.67
N LEU A 86 5.79 -7.03 -6.45
CA LEU A 86 4.87 -6.14 -7.15
C LEU A 86 4.04 -6.87 -8.19
N GLU A 87 4.67 -7.73 -9.00
CA GLU A 87 3.98 -8.57 -10.01
C GLU A 87 2.94 -9.49 -9.37
N GLU A 88 3.29 -10.14 -8.25
CA GLU A 88 2.37 -10.98 -7.49
C GLU A 88 1.17 -10.19 -6.97
N ALA A 89 1.37 -8.96 -6.49
CA ALA A 89 0.29 -8.10 -6.02
C ALA A 89 -0.63 -7.64 -7.16
N VAL A 90 -0.07 -7.28 -8.31
CA VAL A 90 -0.86 -6.96 -9.51
C VAL A 90 -1.71 -8.16 -9.90
N LYS A 91 -1.11 -9.34 -9.96
CA LYS A 91 -1.85 -10.59 -10.27
C LYS A 91 -2.98 -10.86 -9.30
N GLN A 92 -2.78 -10.65 -8.00
CA GLN A 92 -3.83 -10.82 -6.98
C GLN A 92 -5.02 -9.89 -7.23
N VAL A 93 -4.77 -8.63 -7.60
CA VAL A 93 -5.81 -7.67 -7.97
C VAL A 93 -6.58 -8.13 -9.20
N GLU A 94 -5.88 -8.58 -10.23
CA GLU A 94 -6.48 -9.06 -11.48
C GLU A 94 -7.28 -10.35 -11.28
N ASP A 95 -6.75 -11.31 -10.52
CA ASP A 95 -7.44 -12.57 -10.16
C ASP A 95 -8.72 -12.30 -9.34
N ALA A 96 -8.76 -11.20 -8.59
CA ALA A 96 -9.94 -10.72 -7.88
C ALA A 96 -10.95 -9.95 -8.78
N GLY A 97 -10.69 -9.85 -10.06
CA GLY A 97 -11.54 -9.12 -11.01
C GLY A 97 -11.32 -7.60 -11.02
N GLY A 98 -10.25 -7.12 -10.39
CA GLY A 98 -9.82 -5.72 -10.43
C GLY A 98 -8.99 -5.40 -11.67
N THR A 99 -8.82 -4.12 -11.94
CA THR A 99 -7.94 -3.62 -12.99
C THR A 99 -6.90 -2.68 -12.38
N VAL A 100 -5.63 -2.95 -12.60
CA VAL A 100 -4.53 -2.09 -12.13
C VAL A 100 -4.26 -1.02 -13.20
N ALA A 101 -4.46 0.24 -12.85
CA ALA A 101 -4.16 1.36 -13.75
C ALA A 101 -2.64 1.56 -13.89
N GLN A 102 -1.91 1.50 -12.79
CA GLN A 102 -0.44 1.60 -12.76
C GLN A 102 0.13 0.82 -11.56
N ALA A 103 1.30 0.23 -11.78
CA ALA A 103 2.07 -0.44 -10.75
C ALA A 103 3.39 0.32 -10.51
N HIS A 104 3.74 0.53 -9.25
CA HIS A 104 4.86 1.36 -8.85
C HIS A 104 5.79 0.61 -7.90
N LEU A 105 7.08 0.77 -8.11
CA LEU A 105 8.13 0.24 -7.26
C LEU A 105 8.95 1.41 -6.69
N ARG A 106 9.08 1.44 -5.37
CA ARG A 106 9.94 2.39 -4.65
C ARG A 106 10.92 1.63 -3.76
N SER A 107 11.95 2.28 -3.29
CA SER A 107 12.93 1.73 -2.37
C SER A 107 13.18 2.73 -1.24
N GLY A 108 13.17 2.26 -0.01
CA GLY A 108 13.36 3.11 1.17
C GLY A 108 12.62 2.59 2.39
N ASP A 109 12.33 3.49 3.32
CA ASP A 109 11.44 3.21 4.43
C ASP A 109 9.98 3.18 3.94
N PRO A 110 9.25 2.07 4.14
CA PRO A 110 7.94 1.90 3.51
C PRO A 110 6.92 2.99 3.85
N ASP A 111 6.82 3.41 5.10
CA ASP A 111 5.87 4.45 5.52
C ASP A 111 6.20 5.81 4.90
N ASP A 112 7.47 6.22 4.93
CA ASP A 112 7.93 7.47 4.34
C ASP A 112 7.71 7.48 2.81
N GLU A 113 8.04 6.38 2.14
CA GLU A 113 7.90 6.28 0.68
C GLU A 113 6.43 6.22 0.23
N ILE A 114 5.54 5.58 0.99
CA ILE A 114 4.10 5.59 0.70
C ILE A 114 3.55 7.03 0.80
N LEU A 115 3.86 7.74 1.88
CA LEU A 115 3.39 9.11 2.09
C LEU A 115 3.98 10.06 1.02
N ARG A 116 5.27 9.97 0.78
CA ARG A 116 5.95 10.77 -0.25
C ARG A 116 5.37 10.51 -1.65
N PHE A 117 5.11 9.25 -1.98
CA PHE A 117 4.51 8.88 -3.26
C PHE A 117 3.13 9.53 -3.45
N CYS A 118 2.29 9.49 -2.41
CA CYS A 118 0.98 10.15 -2.45
C CYS A 118 1.09 11.66 -2.65
N ASP A 119 2.03 12.32 -1.99
CA ASP A 119 2.24 13.76 -2.10
C ASP A 119 2.80 14.15 -3.47
N GLU A 120 3.77 13.39 -4.00
CA GLU A 120 4.40 13.65 -5.30
C GLU A 120 3.42 13.44 -6.46
N GLN A 121 2.65 12.36 -6.45
CA GLN A 121 1.73 12.03 -7.54
C GLN A 121 0.41 12.79 -7.43
N GLY A 122 -0.04 13.09 -6.22
CA GLY A 122 -1.31 13.77 -5.95
C GLY A 122 -2.56 13.01 -6.40
N GLY A 123 -3.71 13.47 -5.95
CA GLY A 123 -5.00 12.95 -6.41
C GLY A 123 -5.42 11.60 -5.83
N PHE A 124 -4.63 10.99 -4.95
CA PHE A 124 -5.09 9.84 -4.18
C PHE A 124 -6.06 10.28 -3.09
N GLY A 125 -7.25 9.70 -3.10
CA GLY A 125 -8.28 9.97 -2.12
C GLY A 125 -8.51 8.82 -1.15
N LEU A 126 -7.79 7.70 -1.32
CA LEU A 126 -7.82 6.55 -0.42
C LEU A 126 -6.52 5.76 -0.54
N ILE A 127 -5.95 5.40 0.62
CA ILE A 127 -4.89 4.40 0.72
C ILE A 127 -5.50 3.14 1.32
N VAL A 128 -5.25 1.97 0.71
CA VAL A 128 -5.63 0.66 1.23
C VAL A 128 -4.36 -0.14 1.51
N MET A 129 -4.28 -0.74 2.67
CA MET A 129 -3.10 -1.51 3.07
C MET A 129 -3.45 -2.56 4.13
N GLY A 130 -2.57 -3.53 4.33
CA GLY A 130 -2.69 -4.49 5.41
C GLY A 130 -2.38 -3.88 6.78
N SER A 131 -2.96 -4.45 7.83
CA SER A 131 -2.75 -3.97 9.21
C SER A 131 -1.37 -4.34 9.76
N ARG A 132 -0.78 -5.42 9.24
CA ARG A 132 0.52 -5.98 9.66
C ARG A 132 1.29 -6.43 8.44
N GLY A 133 2.61 -6.28 8.49
CA GLY A 133 3.52 -6.76 7.47
C GLY A 133 3.89 -8.24 7.64
N LEU A 134 4.96 -8.64 6.97
CA LEU A 134 5.49 -10.01 6.99
C LEU A 134 5.93 -10.47 8.40
N THR A 135 6.35 -9.56 9.26
CA THR A 135 6.72 -9.83 10.67
C THR A 135 5.47 -9.77 11.55
N ARG A 136 4.85 -10.91 11.78
CA ARG A 136 3.66 -11.03 12.64
C ARG A 136 4.03 -11.07 14.11
N ILE A 137 3.88 -9.95 14.82
CA ILE A 137 3.92 -9.93 16.28
C ILE A 137 2.48 -10.08 16.78
N LYS A 138 2.16 -11.24 17.36
CA LYS A 138 0.78 -11.64 17.77
C LYS A 138 0.06 -10.66 18.71
N ARG A 139 0.78 -9.73 19.35
CA ARG A 139 0.23 -8.77 20.32
C ARG A 139 0.03 -7.35 19.76
N VAL A 140 0.45 -7.09 18.56
CA VAL A 140 0.36 -5.74 17.96
C VAL A 140 -0.92 -5.64 17.14
N VAL A 141 -1.78 -4.71 17.49
CA VAL A 141 -3.06 -4.48 16.81
C VAL A 141 -2.84 -3.87 15.42
N MET A 142 -1.78 -3.08 15.26
CA MET A 142 -1.41 -2.41 14.01
C MET A 142 0.11 -2.42 13.85
N GLY A 143 0.60 -2.66 12.62
CA GLY A 143 2.02 -2.62 12.31
C GLY A 143 2.61 -1.21 12.36
N SER A 144 3.94 -1.11 12.36
CA SER A 144 4.64 0.17 12.38
C SER A 144 4.33 1.01 11.12
N VAL A 145 4.37 0.39 9.94
CA VAL A 145 4.08 1.06 8.67
C VAL A 145 2.64 1.53 8.59
N SER A 146 1.66 0.63 8.82
CA SER A 146 0.25 1.00 8.79
C SER A 146 -0.10 2.04 9.86
N GLY A 147 0.46 1.93 11.06
CA GLY A 147 0.27 2.90 12.12
C GLY A 147 0.86 4.27 11.80
N SER A 148 2.00 4.34 11.12
CA SER A 148 2.60 5.59 10.66
C SER A 148 1.79 6.23 9.55
N VAL A 149 1.39 5.45 8.53
CA VAL A 149 0.57 5.94 7.41
C VAL A 149 -0.77 6.49 7.90
N VAL A 150 -1.47 5.78 8.81
CA VAL A 150 -2.74 6.26 9.38
C VAL A 150 -2.59 7.61 10.09
N ARG A 151 -1.47 7.85 10.77
CA ARG A 151 -1.24 9.11 11.50
C ARG A 151 -0.86 10.28 10.60
N HIS A 152 -0.21 10.04 9.46
CA HIS A 152 0.42 11.09 8.68
C HIS A 152 -0.17 11.26 7.27
N ALA A 153 -1.01 10.34 6.79
CA ALA A 153 -1.65 10.48 5.49
C ALA A 153 -2.61 11.67 5.43
N HIS A 154 -2.62 12.36 4.29
CA HIS A 154 -3.51 13.48 4.03
C HIS A 154 -4.87 13.05 3.43
N CYS A 155 -5.08 11.76 3.25
CA CYS A 155 -6.32 11.17 2.78
C CYS A 155 -6.77 10.01 3.68
N PRO A 156 -8.01 9.53 3.58
CA PRO A 156 -8.49 8.35 4.27
C PRO A 156 -7.59 7.13 4.04
N VAL A 157 -7.44 6.32 5.09
CA VAL A 157 -6.66 5.09 5.06
C VAL A 157 -7.54 3.94 5.52
N LEU A 158 -7.67 2.92 4.67
CA LEU A 158 -8.35 1.67 5.00
C LEU A 158 -7.30 0.62 5.33
N VAL A 159 -7.40 0.07 6.53
CA VAL A 159 -6.48 -0.95 7.03
C VAL A 159 -7.19 -2.30 7.10
N ALA A 160 -6.78 -3.25 6.26
CA ALA A 160 -7.35 -4.57 6.20
C ALA A 160 -6.68 -5.52 7.20
N ARG A 161 -7.49 -6.40 7.81
CA ARG A 161 -7.04 -7.48 8.71
C ARG A 161 -7.47 -8.83 8.17
N SER A 162 -6.58 -9.79 8.25
CA SER A 162 -6.88 -11.20 7.98
C SER A 162 -7.36 -11.93 9.23
#